data_de47394f1258282965109ceb3ff37cf0
#
_entry.id   de47394f1258282965109ceb3ff37cf0
#
_cell.length_a   1.000
_cell.length_b   1.000
_cell.length_c   1.000
_cell.angle_alpha   90.00
_cell.angle_beta   90.00
_cell.angle_gamma   90.00
#
_symmetry.space_group_name_H-M   'P 1'
#
loop_
_entity.id
_entity.type
_entity.pdbx_description
1 polymer ?
#
loop_
_entity_poly.entity_id
_entity_poly.type
_entity_poly.pdbx_seq_one_letter_code
_entity_poly.pdbx_strand_id
1 'polypeptide(L)'
;MSDAPNRARIVFLIRIPADRTEDFLAAYQKIRYEVADGVPGHLVDQVCRSTADPEQWLITSEWDSMESFEAWERSPGHRTLVAPMRACMTEARSLRFVIRAQTSRRDTVDGRPAAEPVT
;
A
#
# COMPACT_ATOMS: atom_id res chain seq x y z
N MET A 1 -10.71 -13.28 16.19
CA MET A 1 -10.67 -13.20 15.65
C MET A 1 -10.27 -12.85 14.75
N SER A 2 -10.09 -13.03 14.39
CA SER A 2 -9.21 -12.84 13.74
C SER A 2 -9.25 -12.17 12.54
N ASP A 3 -10.20 -11.88 11.95
CA ASP A 3 -10.20 -11.19 10.70
C ASP A 3 -9.92 -9.72 10.83
N ALA A 4 -9.74 -9.22 12.01
CA ALA A 4 -9.46 -7.82 12.19
C ALA A 4 -10.42 -6.97 11.38
N PRO A 5 -11.70 -7.02 11.66
CA PRO A 5 -12.71 -6.43 10.80
C PRO A 5 -12.60 -4.92 10.63
N ASN A 6 -11.75 -4.27 11.42
CA ASN A 6 -11.59 -2.83 11.28
C ASN A 6 -10.38 -2.43 10.45
N ARG A 7 -9.64 -3.39 9.93
CA ARG A 7 -8.52 -3.06 9.06
C ARG A 7 -9.02 -2.38 7.81
N ALA A 8 -8.19 -1.47 7.33
CA ALA A 8 -8.50 -0.71 6.13
C ALA A 8 -7.54 -1.03 5.00
N ARG A 9 -8.03 -1.00 3.79
CA ARG A 9 -7.21 -1.10 2.59
C ARG A 9 -7.42 0.14 1.76
N ILE A 10 -6.33 0.78 1.41
CA ILE A 10 -6.34 1.97 0.59
C ILE A 10 -5.76 1.60 -0.76
N VAL A 11 -6.44 1.96 -1.83
CA VAL A 11 -5.96 1.74 -3.19
C VAL A 11 -5.84 3.10 -3.85
N PHE A 12 -4.61 3.46 -4.19
CA PHE A 12 -4.32 4.74 -4.81
C PHE A 12 -3.99 4.47 -6.28
N LEU A 13 -4.96 4.70 -7.15
CA LEU A 13 -4.78 4.48 -8.58
C LEU A 13 -4.12 5.72 -9.18
N ILE A 14 -3.04 5.52 -9.91
CA ILE A 14 -2.26 6.63 -10.41
C ILE A 14 -1.81 6.36 -11.83
N ARG A 15 -1.49 7.42 -12.54
CA ARG A 15 -0.92 7.34 -13.87
C ARG A 15 0.43 8.03 -13.85
N ILE A 16 1.46 7.30 -14.31
CA ILE A 16 2.83 7.78 -14.32
C ILE A 16 3.31 7.73 -15.77
N PRO A 17 3.62 8.87 -16.38
CA PRO A 17 4.18 8.85 -17.74
C PRO A 17 5.46 8.03 -17.78
N ALA A 18 5.71 7.39 -18.91
CA ALA A 18 6.83 6.48 -19.02
C ALA A 18 8.17 7.14 -18.67
N ASP A 19 8.33 8.41 -19.03
CA ASP A 19 9.57 9.13 -18.75
C ASP A 19 9.71 9.59 -17.31
N ARG A 20 8.70 9.36 -16.46
CA ARG A 20 8.77 9.70 -15.05
C ARG A 20 8.82 8.47 -14.16
N THR A 21 8.87 7.28 -14.76
CA THR A 21 8.83 6.04 -14.00
C THR A 21 9.97 5.93 -13.00
N GLU A 22 11.19 6.22 -13.44
CA GLU A 22 12.34 6.07 -12.56
C GLU A 22 12.33 7.10 -11.44
N ASP A 23 11.90 8.32 -11.75
CA ASP A 23 11.78 9.35 -10.71
C ASP A 23 10.75 8.93 -9.65
N PHE A 24 9.64 8.35 -10.10
CA PHE A 24 8.61 7.89 -9.19
C PHE A 24 9.14 6.79 -8.26
N LEU A 25 9.81 5.81 -8.83
CA LEU A 25 10.34 4.70 -8.03
C LEU A 25 11.41 5.17 -7.06
N ALA A 26 12.25 6.11 -7.49
CA ALA A 26 13.26 6.68 -6.60
C ALA A 26 12.62 7.44 -5.45
N ALA A 27 11.56 8.19 -5.73
CA ALA A 27 10.85 8.92 -4.68
C ALA A 27 10.22 7.95 -3.68
N TYR A 28 9.62 6.86 -4.18
CA TYR A 28 9.04 5.85 -3.29
C TYR A 28 10.11 5.22 -2.41
N GLN A 29 11.26 4.90 -2.99
CA GLN A 29 12.34 4.29 -2.21
C GLN A 29 12.80 5.17 -1.04
N LYS A 30 12.76 6.47 -1.22
CA LYS A 30 13.19 7.37 -0.16
C LYS A 30 12.23 7.40 1.01
N ILE A 31 10.93 7.21 0.77
CA ILE A 31 9.96 7.41 1.83
C ILE A 31 9.41 6.11 2.42
N ARG A 32 9.63 4.98 1.76
CA ARG A 32 8.92 3.75 2.13
C ARG A 32 9.15 3.35 3.57
N TYR A 33 10.35 3.47 4.07
CA TYR A 33 10.65 3.04 5.43
C TYR A 33 10.31 4.10 6.45
N GLU A 34 10.26 5.37 6.05
CA GLU A 34 9.75 6.40 6.94
C GLU A 34 8.27 6.14 7.26
N VAL A 35 7.51 5.72 6.28
CA VAL A 35 6.12 5.38 6.50
C VAL A 35 6.02 4.08 7.31
N ALA A 36 6.75 3.05 6.88
CA ALA A 36 6.64 1.75 7.52
C ALA A 36 7.04 1.77 8.99
N ASP A 37 8.08 2.55 9.31
CA ASP A 37 8.63 2.54 10.65
C ASP A 37 8.09 3.64 11.54
N GLY A 38 7.52 4.68 10.96
CA GLY A 38 7.17 5.87 11.73
C GLY A 38 5.71 6.25 11.75
N VAL A 39 4.87 5.64 10.93
CA VAL A 39 3.47 6.03 10.85
C VAL A 39 2.62 5.01 11.61
N PRO A 40 1.97 5.42 12.70
CA PRO A 40 1.18 4.48 13.49
C PRO A 40 0.06 3.85 12.68
N GLY A 41 -0.10 2.56 12.82
CA GLY A 41 -1.20 1.84 12.17
C GLY A 41 -0.90 1.32 10.79
N HIS A 42 0.18 1.77 10.16
CA HIS A 42 0.56 1.26 8.84
C HIS A 42 1.05 -0.18 8.96
N LEU A 43 0.53 -1.07 8.13
CA LEU A 43 0.90 -2.48 8.18
C LEU A 43 1.73 -2.91 6.98
N VAL A 44 1.32 -2.54 5.78
CA VAL A 44 2.05 -2.93 4.58
C VAL A 44 1.61 -2.02 3.44
N ASP A 45 2.52 -1.77 2.50
CA ASP A 45 2.11 -1.19 1.23
C ASP A 45 2.86 -1.86 0.10
N GLN A 46 2.32 -1.73 -1.09
CA GLN A 46 2.87 -2.32 -2.29
C GLN A 46 2.65 -1.36 -3.45
N VAL A 47 3.67 -1.24 -4.30
CA VAL A 47 3.57 -0.49 -5.54
C VAL A 47 3.42 -1.50 -6.66
N CYS A 48 2.38 -1.34 -7.46
CA CYS A 48 2.06 -2.30 -8.50
C CYS A 48 1.90 -1.59 -9.83
N ARG A 49 2.35 -2.25 -10.88
CA ARG A 49 2.24 -1.73 -12.24
C ARG A 49 1.34 -2.64 -13.04
N SER A 50 0.45 -2.06 -13.83
CA SER A 50 -0.45 -2.84 -14.66
C SER A 50 0.34 -3.67 -15.68
N THR A 51 -0.11 -4.89 -15.91
CA THR A 51 0.48 -5.72 -16.95
C THR A 51 -0.04 -5.37 -18.32
N ALA A 52 -1.11 -4.57 -18.39
CA ALA A 52 -1.74 -4.20 -19.65
C ALA A 52 -1.39 -2.78 -20.10
N ASP A 53 -1.13 -1.89 -19.15
CA ASP A 53 -0.87 -0.48 -19.45
C ASP A 53 0.33 -0.04 -18.63
N PRO A 54 1.50 0.17 -19.26
CA PRO A 54 2.71 0.46 -18.52
C PRO A 54 2.71 1.80 -17.78
N GLU A 55 1.73 2.66 -18.04
CA GLU A 55 1.62 3.92 -17.29
C GLU A 55 0.58 3.86 -16.18
N GLN A 56 -0.13 2.75 -16.07
CA GLN A 56 -1.12 2.58 -15.02
C GLN A 56 -0.47 1.86 -13.84
N TRP A 57 -0.50 2.52 -12.68
CA TRP A 57 0.08 1.99 -11.46
C TRP A 57 -0.94 2.08 -10.34
N LEU A 58 -0.65 1.42 -9.25
CA LEU A 58 -1.37 1.68 -8.01
C LEU A 58 -0.44 1.46 -6.84
N ILE A 59 -0.75 2.15 -5.74
CA ILE A 59 -0.12 1.88 -4.46
C ILE A 59 -1.25 1.38 -3.58
N THR A 60 -1.13 0.17 -3.05
CA THR A 60 -2.12 -0.35 -2.14
C THR A 60 -1.49 -0.49 -0.77
N SER A 61 -2.22 -0.12 0.26
CA SER A 61 -1.73 -0.22 1.62
C SER A 61 -2.79 -0.77 2.54
N GLU A 62 -2.34 -1.40 3.60
CA GLU A 62 -3.24 -1.93 4.60
C GLU A 62 -2.90 -1.27 5.93
N TRP A 63 -3.92 -0.95 6.69
CA TRP A 63 -3.81 -0.20 7.95
C TRP A 63 -4.62 -0.91 9.02
N ASP A 64 -4.21 -0.74 10.28
CA ASP A 64 -4.94 -1.36 11.38
C ASP A 64 -6.35 -0.81 11.51
N SER A 65 -6.60 0.42 11.02
CA SER A 65 -7.92 1.01 11.01
C SER A 65 -7.98 2.13 9.99
N MET A 66 -9.19 2.49 9.59
CA MET A 66 -9.37 3.64 8.70
C MET A 66 -8.93 4.92 9.40
N GLU A 67 -9.16 5.01 10.71
CA GLU A 67 -8.77 6.19 11.47
C GLU A 67 -7.26 6.42 11.44
N SER A 68 -6.49 5.35 11.50
CA SER A 68 -5.02 5.49 11.42
C SER A 68 -4.58 6.05 10.08
N PHE A 69 -5.17 5.58 9.00
CA PHE A 69 -4.85 6.12 7.69
C PHE A 69 -5.26 7.58 7.59
N GLU A 70 -6.46 7.92 8.05
CA GLU A 70 -6.95 9.29 7.94
C GLU A 70 -6.13 10.24 8.80
N ALA A 71 -5.67 9.78 9.97
CA ALA A 71 -4.80 10.60 10.81
C ALA A 71 -3.50 10.92 10.08
N TRP A 72 -2.92 9.93 9.41
CA TRP A 72 -1.70 10.18 8.64
C TRP A 72 -1.97 11.10 7.46
N GLU A 73 -3.07 10.86 6.75
CA GLU A 73 -3.41 11.68 5.59
C GLU A 73 -3.55 13.16 5.97
N ARG A 74 -4.07 13.42 7.16
CA ARG A 74 -4.25 14.79 7.63
C ARG A 74 -3.02 15.38 8.28
N SER A 75 -1.99 14.57 8.53
CA SER A 75 -0.81 15.05 9.22
C SER A 75 -0.03 16.03 8.37
N PRO A 76 0.63 17.01 8.98
CA PRO A 76 1.40 17.98 8.20
C PRO A 76 2.52 17.33 7.42
N GLY A 77 3.11 16.27 7.97
CA GLY A 77 4.22 15.61 7.29
C GLY A 77 3.84 14.83 6.06
N HIS A 78 2.57 14.40 5.97
CA HIS A 78 2.14 13.58 4.85
C HIS A 78 2.35 14.29 3.52
N ARG A 79 1.89 15.52 3.41
CA ARG A 79 1.98 16.28 2.15
C ARG A 79 3.43 16.46 1.72
N THR A 80 4.29 16.83 2.66
CA THR A 80 5.69 17.04 2.35
C THR A 80 6.35 15.74 1.92
N LEU A 81 6.06 14.67 2.64
CA LEU A 81 6.71 13.39 2.38
C LEU A 81 6.34 12.83 1.01
N VAL A 82 5.07 12.96 0.59
CA VAL A 82 4.62 12.36 -0.66
C VAL A 82 4.76 13.28 -1.86
N ALA A 83 5.14 14.54 -1.66
CA ALA A 83 5.21 15.52 -2.75
C ALA A 83 6.08 15.04 -3.93
N PRO A 84 7.27 14.46 -3.70
CA PRO A 84 8.09 14.02 -4.84
C PRO A 84 7.41 12.94 -5.68
N MET A 85 6.65 12.06 -5.04
CA MET A 85 5.91 11.04 -5.80
C MET A 85 4.76 11.67 -6.57
N ARG A 86 4.04 12.59 -5.93
CA ARG A 86 2.91 13.24 -6.58
C ARG A 86 3.35 14.04 -7.80
N ALA A 87 4.55 14.59 -7.77
CA ALA A 87 5.07 15.36 -8.89
C ALA A 87 5.23 14.51 -10.15
N CYS A 88 5.26 13.19 -10.03
CA CYS A 88 5.39 12.30 -11.17
C CYS A 88 4.05 11.82 -11.72
N MET A 89 2.94 12.19 -11.08
CA MET A 89 1.62 11.65 -11.44
C MET A 89 0.84 12.63 -12.28
N THR A 90 0.16 12.12 -13.31
CA THR A 90 -0.76 12.92 -14.12
C THR A 90 -2.20 12.71 -13.70
N GLU A 91 -2.49 11.57 -13.05
CA GLU A 91 -3.82 11.29 -12.52
C GLU A 91 -3.65 10.54 -11.21
N ALA A 92 -4.54 10.80 -10.28
CA ALA A 92 -4.53 10.13 -9.00
C ALA A 92 -5.95 10.00 -8.46
N ARG A 93 -6.27 8.82 -7.92
CA ARG A 93 -7.58 8.57 -7.36
C ARG A 93 -7.44 7.65 -6.17
N SER A 94 -8.02 8.02 -5.04
CA SER A 94 -7.94 7.23 -3.82
C SER A 94 -9.24 6.48 -3.59
N LEU A 95 -9.14 5.19 -3.34
CA LEU A 95 -10.26 4.34 -2.99
C LEU A 95 -10.00 3.75 -1.63
N ARG A 96 -11.02 3.68 -0.80
CA ARG A 96 -10.90 3.26 0.59
C ARG A 96 -11.86 2.14 0.87
N PHE A 97 -11.35 1.09 1.50
CA PHE A 97 -12.14 -0.11 1.78
C PHE A 97 -11.88 -0.57 3.20
N VAL A 98 -12.91 -1.09 3.84
CA VAL A 98 -12.74 -1.79 5.11
C VAL A 98 -12.69 -3.27 4.79
N ILE A 99 -11.68 -3.95 5.31
CA ILE A 99 -11.53 -5.38 5.07
C ILE A 99 -12.57 -6.10 5.89
N ARG A 100 -13.43 -6.87 5.23
CA ARG A 100 -14.51 -7.57 5.89
C ARG A 100 -14.20 -9.02 6.16
N ALA A 101 -13.31 -9.60 5.39
CA ALA A 101 -12.91 -10.99 5.59
C ALA A 101 -11.56 -11.19 4.94
N GLN A 102 -10.81 -12.10 5.48
CA GLN A 102 -9.49 -12.39 4.94
C GLN A 102 -9.23 -13.87 5.05
N THR A 103 -8.67 -14.43 4.01
CA THR A 103 -8.21 -15.80 4.02
C THR A 103 -6.75 -15.79 3.61
N SER A 104 -5.90 -16.33 4.44
CA SER A 104 -4.49 -16.43 4.14
C SER A 104 -4.14 -17.87 3.90
N ARG A 105 -3.13 -18.07 3.06
CA ARG A 105 -2.64 -19.41 2.88
C ARG A 105 -2.12 -19.95 4.20
N ARG A 106 -2.42 -21.21 4.49
CA ARG A 106 -1.84 -21.84 5.65
C ARG A 106 -0.43 -22.23 5.30
N ASP A 107 0.50 -21.47 5.79
CA ASP A 107 1.86 -21.73 5.40
C ASP A 107 2.51 -22.77 6.21
N THR A 108 2.39 -22.69 7.50
CA THR A 108 3.12 -23.60 8.35
C THR A 108 2.29 -24.00 9.51
N VAL A 109 2.52 -25.22 9.93
CA VAL A 109 2.02 -25.72 11.18
C VAL A 109 3.24 -26.33 11.82
N ASP A 110 3.56 -25.88 13.01
CA ASP A 110 4.75 -26.39 13.70
C ASP A 110 6.01 -26.19 12.88
N GLY A 111 6.08 -25.10 12.16
CA GLY A 111 7.26 -24.79 11.39
C GLY A 111 7.34 -25.50 10.06
N ARG A 112 6.33 -26.19 9.66
CA ARG A 112 6.30 -26.87 8.38
C ARG A 112 5.24 -26.28 7.51
N PRO A 113 5.39 -26.41 6.21
CA PRO A 113 4.33 -25.99 5.31
C PRO A 113 3.04 -26.72 5.67
N ALA A 114 2.02 -25.96 5.88
CA ALA A 114 0.77 -26.56 6.29
C ALA A 114 0.20 -27.43 5.22
N ALA A 115 0.47 -27.12 4.14
CA ALA A 115 -0.07 -27.87 3.12
C ALA A 115 0.91 -28.66 2.54
N GLU A 116 1.38 -28.94 2.68
CA GLU A 116 2.09 -29.40 2.18
C GLU A 116 1.72 -29.55 1.21
N PRO A 117 1.65 -29.42 0.69
CA PRO A 117 1.30 -28.92 -0.26
C PRO A 117 0.33 -29.40 -0.97
N VAL A 118 0.15 -29.53 -0.81
CA VAL A 118 -0.38 -29.81 -1.28
C VAL A 118 -0.98 -29.92 -1.70
N THR A 119 -1.02 -30.17 -1.73
CA THR A 119 -1.32 -30.11 -1.80
C THR A 119 -1.89 -29.79 -1.97
#